data_8d606df993987437e0f0f5f6d9c15b11
#
_entry.id   8d606df993987437e0f0f5f6d9c15b11
#
_cell.length_a   1.000
_cell.length_b   1.000
_cell.length_c   1.000
_cell.angle_alpha   90.00
_cell.angle_beta   90.00
_cell.angle_gamma   90.00
#
_symmetry.space_group_name_H-M   'P 1'
#
loop_
_entity.id
_entity.type
_entity.pdbx_description
1 polymer ?
#
loop_
_entity_poly.entity_id
_entity_poly.type
_entity_poly.pdbx_seq_one_letter_code
_entity_poly.pdbx_strand_id
1 'polypeptide(L)'
;MIRLLAFLVGIFFAGLLLLSFFVNLTGFITDPPAPTAETAGFHQEPKELHLASNGPLGKYDRQQVQRGFQVYKEVCSACHSLKLVAFRDLRQLGYTDAEVKAIANQWATEVPSINPETGEPASRKALPADHFPSPYPNETAARAGNNNALPPDLSLMTKAREGGAPYVYSLLTGYAKQEGYRNEEGKELLKEFPDAVTPKGLHFNPYFANLNIAMPPPLVADGQVSYADGTKSTVDQNAKDVAAFLVWTAEPKLETRHGVGLVVLIFLLIATVLAYMSYTAIWAEAKRQVAPVGPLDPDNMEKRAEARVDAGIAGGPEPGAGH
;
A
#
# COMPACT_ATOMS: atom_id res chain seq x y z
N MET A 1 -24.72 -6.03 40.40
CA MET A 1 -24.25 -4.65 40.28
C MET A 1 -23.07 -4.51 39.25
N ILE A 2 -21.97 -5.26 39.37
CA ILE A 2 -20.80 -5.17 38.46
C ILE A 2 -21.16 -5.37 36.99
N ARG A 3 -22.01 -6.37 36.66
CA ARG A 3 -22.45 -6.63 35.28
C ARG A 3 -23.28 -5.47 34.70
N LEU A 4 -24.13 -4.84 35.49
CA LEU A 4 -24.90 -3.69 35.04
C LEU A 4 -24.00 -2.47 34.83
N LEU A 5 -23.05 -2.24 35.73
CA LEU A 5 -22.05 -1.15 35.56
C LEU A 5 -21.20 -1.36 34.31
N ALA A 6 -20.70 -2.57 34.09
CA ALA A 6 -19.93 -2.89 32.90
C ALA A 6 -20.75 -2.70 31.61
N PHE A 7 -22.02 -3.07 31.60
CA PHE A 7 -22.92 -2.85 30.48
C PHE A 7 -23.18 -1.36 30.21
N LEU A 8 -23.41 -0.57 31.26
CA LEU A 8 -23.60 0.89 31.13
C LEU A 8 -22.33 1.58 30.62
N VAL A 9 -21.16 1.18 31.10
CA VAL A 9 -19.85 1.68 30.59
C VAL A 9 -19.70 1.29 29.13
N GLY A 10 -20.03 0.07 28.74
CA GLY A 10 -19.99 -0.37 27.35
C GLY A 10 -20.88 0.45 26.42
N ILE A 11 -22.14 0.70 26.84
CA ILE A 11 -23.09 1.55 26.11
C ILE A 11 -22.56 2.99 25.98
N PHE A 12 -21.98 3.55 27.05
CA PHE A 12 -21.41 4.89 27.04
C PHE A 12 -20.29 5.01 26.00
N PHE A 13 -19.32 4.09 25.97
CA PHE A 13 -18.26 4.10 24.98
C PHE A 13 -18.76 3.84 23.56
N ALA A 14 -19.70 2.92 23.38
CA ALA A 14 -20.33 2.69 22.08
C ALA A 14 -21.07 3.93 21.58
N GLY A 15 -21.76 4.64 22.46
CA GLY A 15 -22.43 5.90 22.16
C GLY A 15 -21.45 7.01 21.73
N LEU A 16 -20.32 7.14 22.43
CA LEU A 16 -19.28 8.10 22.06
C LEU A 16 -18.65 7.78 20.68
N LEU A 17 -18.37 6.50 20.41
CA LEU A 17 -17.84 6.08 19.11
C LEU A 17 -18.85 6.33 17.98
N LEU A 18 -20.11 6.02 18.18
CA LEU A 18 -21.18 6.32 17.21
C LEU A 18 -21.32 7.81 16.97
N LEU A 19 -21.33 8.63 18.03
CA LEU A 19 -21.38 10.08 17.91
C LEU A 19 -20.20 10.61 17.09
N SER A 20 -18.97 10.18 17.44
CA SER A 20 -17.77 10.56 16.71
C SER A 20 -17.85 10.12 15.23
N PHE A 21 -18.30 8.90 14.97
CA PHE A 21 -18.49 8.40 13.61
C PHE A 21 -19.47 9.27 12.81
N PHE A 22 -20.64 9.58 13.36
CA PHE A 22 -21.63 10.39 12.66
C PHE A 22 -21.18 11.83 12.45
N VAL A 23 -20.49 12.44 13.42
CA VAL A 23 -19.93 13.80 13.26
C VAL A 23 -18.87 13.82 12.15
N ASN A 24 -17.96 12.84 12.13
CA ASN A 24 -16.96 12.77 11.06
C ASN A 24 -17.59 12.41 9.70
N LEU A 25 -18.56 11.52 9.68
CA LEU A 25 -19.26 11.13 8.45
C LEU A 25 -20.06 12.33 7.87
N THR A 26 -20.77 13.06 8.70
CA THR A 26 -21.49 14.26 8.23
C THR A 26 -20.49 15.31 7.73
N GLY A 27 -19.39 15.57 8.44
CA GLY A 27 -18.33 16.48 7.98
C GLY A 27 -17.76 16.05 6.63
N PHE A 28 -17.47 14.78 6.46
CA PHE A 28 -16.94 14.24 5.19
C PHE A 28 -17.95 14.35 4.03
N ILE A 29 -19.26 14.19 4.30
CA ILE A 29 -20.30 14.29 3.28
C ILE A 29 -20.61 15.77 2.92
N THR A 30 -20.61 16.65 3.91
CA THR A 30 -21.00 18.08 3.71
C THR A 30 -19.85 18.94 3.22
N ASP A 31 -18.62 18.61 3.60
CA ASP A 31 -17.40 19.34 3.23
C ASP A 31 -16.25 18.33 2.98
N PRO A 32 -16.34 17.55 1.89
CA PRO A 32 -15.27 16.63 1.55
C PRO A 32 -13.99 17.42 1.25
N PRO A 33 -12.80 16.93 1.69
CA PRO A 33 -11.53 17.56 1.36
C PRO A 33 -11.35 17.52 -0.17
N ALA A 34 -11.60 18.66 -0.80
CA ALA A 34 -11.46 18.80 -2.24
C ALA A 34 -10.05 19.34 -2.58
N PRO A 35 -9.42 18.84 -3.64
CA PRO A 35 -8.21 19.46 -4.16
C PRO A 35 -8.52 20.90 -4.61
N THR A 36 -7.50 21.78 -4.59
CA THR A 36 -7.66 23.11 -5.16
C THR A 36 -7.97 23.03 -6.66
N ALA A 37 -8.59 24.05 -7.23
CA ALA A 37 -9.03 24.01 -8.64
C ALA A 37 -7.87 23.79 -9.60
N GLU A 38 -6.69 24.39 -9.34
CA GLU A 38 -5.47 24.16 -10.11
C GLU A 38 -4.98 22.71 -10.00
N THR A 39 -5.02 22.13 -8.79
CA THR A 39 -4.63 20.74 -8.59
C THR A 39 -5.62 19.79 -9.28
N ALA A 40 -6.92 20.02 -9.14
CA ALA A 40 -7.93 19.19 -9.79
C ALA A 40 -7.83 19.20 -11.32
N GLY A 41 -7.42 20.34 -11.92
CA GLY A 41 -7.31 20.49 -13.37
C GLY A 41 -5.97 20.07 -13.98
N PHE A 42 -4.88 19.99 -13.20
CA PHE A 42 -3.51 19.84 -13.71
C PHE A 42 -2.69 18.73 -13.05
N HIS A 43 -3.20 18.10 -11.98
CA HIS A 43 -2.59 16.90 -11.43
C HIS A 43 -2.76 15.74 -12.42
N GLN A 44 -1.71 14.95 -12.59
CA GLN A 44 -1.72 13.79 -13.48
C GLN A 44 -1.73 12.48 -12.72
N GLU A 45 -2.51 11.53 -13.23
CA GLU A 45 -2.50 10.16 -12.76
C GLU A 45 -1.13 9.50 -13.04
N PRO A 46 -0.68 8.60 -12.15
CA PRO A 46 0.59 7.91 -12.35
C PRO A 46 0.67 7.19 -13.70
N LYS A 47 1.80 7.34 -14.39
CA LYS A 47 2.11 6.61 -15.62
C LYS A 47 2.07 5.11 -15.40
N GLU A 48 1.70 4.35 -16.41
CA GLU A 48 1.77 2.89 -16.33
C GLU A 48 3.21 2.40 -16.10
N LEU A 49 3.35 1.44 -15.18
CA LEU A 49 4.62 0.79 -14.89
C LEU A 49 4.39 -0.71 -14.74
N HIS A 50 4.97 -1.48 -15.65
CA HIS A 50 4.93 -2.93 -15.60
C HIS A 50 6.23 -3.45 -14.97
N LEU A 51 6.09 -4.04 -13.77
CA LEU A 51 7.17 -4.71 -13.07
C LEU A 51 6.91 -6.23 -13.03
N ALA A 52 7.97 -7.02 -13.02
CA ALA A 52 7.87 -8.47 -12.90
C ALA A 52 7.20 -8.91 -11.58
N SER A 53 7.20 -8.06 -10.56
CA SER A 53 6.53 -8.26 -9.27
C SER A 53 5.02 -8.02 -9.31
N ASN A 54 4.47 -7.49 -10.40
CA ASN A 54 3.04 -7.19 -10.51
C ASN A 54 2.19 -8.47 -10.62
N GLY A 55 0.96 -8.37 -10.10
CA GLY A 55 -0.03 -9.44 -10.19
C GLY A 55 0.10 -10.53 -9.11
N PRO A 56 -0.86 -11.47 -9.07
CA PRO A 56 -1.01 -12.44 -7.98
C PRO A 56 0.09 -13.52 -7.94
N LEU A 57 0.84 -13.69 -9.01
CA LEU A 57 1.96 -14.62 -9.13
C LEU A 57 3.27 -13.91 -9.50
N GLY A 58 3.31 -12.58 -9.39
CA GLY A 58 4.49 -11.78 -9.67
C GLY A 58 5.69 -12.21 -8.84
N LYS A 59 6.89 -12.05 -9.42
CA LYS A 59 8.19 -12.34 -8.81
C LYS A 59 9.13 -11.19 -9.06
N TYR A 60 10.15 -11.05 -8.22
CA TYR A 60 11.18 -10.05 -8.42
C TYR A 60 12.12 -10.42 -9.58
N ASP A 61 12.33 -9.49 -10.49
CA ASP A 61 13.53 -9.50 -11.33
C ASP A 61 14.71 -9.01 -10.47
N ARG A 62 15.54 -9.94 -10.03
CA ARG A 62 16.64 -9.65 -9.11
C ARG A 62 17.68 -8.71 -9.72
N GLN A 63 17.93 -8.80 -11.02
CA GLN A 63 18.86 -7.88 -11.69
C GLN A 63 18.31 -6.46 -11.68
N GLN A 64 17.04 -6.30 -11.99
CA GLN A 64 16.37 -4.99 -11.91
C GLN A 64 16.39 -4.44 -10.48
N VAL A 65 16.09 -5.26 -9.48
CA VAL A 65 16.09 -4.81 -8.08
C VAL A 65 17.52 -4.48 -7.60
N GLN A 66 18.56 -5.21 -8.05
CA GLN A 66 19.96 -4.87 -7.78
C GLN A 66 20.36 -3.52 -8.39
N ARG A 67 19.98 -3.24 -9.65
CA ARG A 67 20.19 -1.92 -10.26
C ARG A 67 19.45 -0.83 -9.48
N GLY A 68 18.23 -1.10 -9.07
CA GLY A 68 17.45 -0.17 -8.23
C GLY A 68 18.10 0.09 -6.86
N PHE A 69 18.69 -0.93 -6.25
CA PHE A 69 19.51 -0.74 -5.05
C PHE A 69 20.72 0.15 -5.31
N GLN A 70 21.37 0.01 -6.45
CA GLN A 70 22.50 0.86 -6.83
C GLN A 70 22.04 2.32 -6.99
N VAL A 71 20.91 2.58 -7.66
CA VAL A 71 20.32 3.93 -7.75
C VAL A 71 20.02 4.49 -6.36
N TYR A 72 19.40 3.69 -5.48
CA TYR A 72 19.15 4.11 -4.09
C TYR A 72 20.46 4.48 -3.38
N LYS A 73 21.47 3.61 -3.46
CA LYS A 73 22.77 3.80 -2.80
C LYS A 73 23.48 5.07 -3.26
N GLU A 74 23.49 5.33 -4.56
CA GLU A 74 24.29 6.42 -5.16
C GLU A 74 23.55 7.77 -5.19
N VAL A 75 22.21 7.74 -5.20
CA VAL A 75 21.40 8.96 -5.38
C VAL A 75 20.52 9.21 -4.17
N CYS A 76 19.66 8.26 -3.80
CA CYS A 76 18.57 8.51 -2.83
C CYS A 76 19.04 8.50 -1.38
N SER A 77 20.05 7.68 -1.05
CA SER A 77 20.52 7.45 0.33
C SER A 77 21.16 8.66 0.97
N ALA A 78 21.54 9.67 0.17
CA ALA A 78 22.06 10.94 0.66
C ALA A 78 21.02 11.74 1.48
N CYS A 79 19.73 11.55 1.18
CA CYS A 79 18.62 12.28 1.81
C CYS A 79 17.59 11.37 2.48
N HIS A 80 17.39 10.14 1.97
CA HIS A 80 16.33 9.23 2.40
C HIS A 80 16.86 8.02 3.15
N SER A 81 16.24 7.71 4.29
CA SER A 81 16.52 6.49 5.08
C SER A 81 15.75 5.26 4.56
N LEU A 82 16.22 4.07 4.96
CA LEU A 82 15.54 2.78 4.84
C LEU A 82 15.56 2.06 6.21
N LYS A 83 14.83 2.59 7.17
CA LYS A 83 14.87 2.17 8.57
C LYS A 83 14.42 0.73 8.82
N LEU A 84 13.61 0.15 7.93
CA LEU A 84 13.05 -1.19 8.09
C LEU A 84 13.83 -2.27 7.34
N VAL A 85 14.89 -1.91 6.60
CA VAL A 85 15.72 -2.83 5.83
C VAL A 85 17.08 -2.96 6.48
N ALA A 86 17.55 -4.18 6.73
CA ALA A 86 18.89 -4.46 7.21
C ALA A 86 19.82 -4.82 6.04
N PHE A 87 21.15 -4.57 6.18
CA PHE A 87 22.11 -4.93 5.14
C PHE A 87 22.06 -6.42 4.79
N ARG A 88 21.84 -7.32 5.78
CA ARG A 88 21.70 -8.77 5.55
C ARG A 88 20.56 -9.12 4.59
N ASP A 89 19.53 -8.28 4.46
CA ASP A 89 18.38 -8.55 3.62
C ASP A 89 18.74 -8.48 2.12
N LEU A 90 19.85 -7.81 1.78
CA LEU A 90 20.40 -7.79 0.42
C LEU A 90 20.72 -9.19 -0.14
N ARG A 91 20.91 -10.20 0.73
CA ARG A 91 21.04 -11.61 0.29
C ARG A 91 19.85 -12.08 -0.55
N GLN A 92 18.67 -11.59 -0.27
CA GLN A 92 17.45 -11.92 -1.03
C GLN A 92 17.54 -11.42 -2.48
N LEU A 93 18.36 -10.42 -2.73
CA LEU A 93 18.65 -9.90 -4.06
C LEU A 93 19.75 -10.66 -4.80
N GLY A 94 20.40 -11.63 -4.14
CA GLY A 94 21.47 -12.45 -4.71
C GLY A 94 22.88 -12.04 -4.32
N TYR A 95 23.05 -11.05 -3.44
CA TYR A 95 24.38 -10.70 -2.89
C TYR A 95 24.89 -11.79 -1.96
N THR A 96 26.16 -12.11 -2.07
CA THR A 96 26.86 -13.02 -1.16
C THR A 96 27.10 -12.39 0.20
N ASP A 97 27.40 -13.20 1.23
CA ASP A 97 27.72 -12.71 2.56
C ASP A 97 28.94 -11.77 2.59
N ALA A 98 29.92 -12.03 1.74
CA ALA A 98 31.11 -11.18 1.59
C ALA A 98 30.75 -9.81 1.00
N GLU A 99 29.92 -9.77 -0.03
CA GLU A 99 29.45 -8.54 -0.65
C GLU A 99 28.58 -7.73 0.31
N VAL A 100 27.64 -8.38 1.01
CA VAL A 100 26.81 -7.71 2.03
C VAL A 100 27.68 -7.09 3.12
N LYS A 101 28.69 -7.81 3.60
CA LYS A 101 29.66 -7.29 4.59
C LYS A 101 30.46 -6.11 4.04
N ALA A 102 30.90 -6.17 2.80
CA ALA A 102 31.62 -5.09 2.15
C ALA A 102 30.74 -3.86 1.98
N ILE A 103 29.49 -4.03 1.50
CA ILE A 103 28.50 -2.95 1.33
C ILE A 103 28.25 -2.26 2.67
N ALA A 104 28.00 -3.02 3.74
CA ALA A 104 27.75 -2.47 5.08
C ALA A 104 28.95 -1.68 5.59
N ASN A 105 30.15 -2.25 5.50
CA ASN A 105 31.39 -1.59 5.97
C ASN A 105 31.74 -0.32 5.20
N GLN A 106 31.43 -0.29 3.91
CA GLN A 106 31.68 0.86 3.00
C GLN A 106 30.54 1.88 2.99
N TRP A 107 29.47 1.66 3.76
CA TRP A 107 28.37 2.62 3.78
C TRP A 107 28.84 3.98 4.29
N ALA A 108 28.38 5.04 3.61
CA ALA A 108 28.88 6.40 3.87
C ALA A 108 28.56 6.89 5.30
N THR A 109 27.34 6.58 5.77
CA THR A 109 26.86 6.97 7.10
C THR A 109 27.22 5.87 8.12
N GLU A 110 27.88 6.25 9.20
CA GLU A 110 28.19 5.35 10.30
C GLU A 110 26.98 5.09 11.20
N VAL A 111 26.98 3.96 11.87
CA VAL A 111 25.93 3.56 12.81
C VAL A 111 26.27 4.02 14.21
N PRO A 112 25.33 4.57 14.99
CA PRO A 112 25.54 4.89 16.38
C PRO A 112 26.02 3.68 17.18
N SER A 113 26.97 3.89 18.07
CA SER A 113 27.59 2.88 18.91
C SER A 113 27.95 3.46 20.30
N ILE A 114 28.45 2.62 21.15
CA ILE A 114 29.06 3.02 22.44
C ILE A 114 30.51 2.56 22.43
N ASN A 115 31.41 3.42 22.84
CA ASN A 115 32.80 3.04 23.04
C ASN A 115 32.85 2.02 24.17
N PRO A 116 33.33 0.78 23.95
CA PRO A 116 33.35 -0.26 24.98
C PRO A 116 34.32 0.02 26.14
N GLU A 117 35.28 0.91 25.95
CA GLU A 117 36.28 1.26 26.97
C GLU A 117 35.82 2.41 27.87
N THR A 118 35.18 3.43 27.31
CA THR A 118 34.79 4.65 28.02
C THR A 118 33.31 4.72 28.36
N GLY A 119 32.47 3.94 27.69
CA GLY A 119 31.01 4.01 27.80
C GLY A 119 30.38 5.23 27.12
N GLU A 120 31.17 6.04 26.41
CA GLU A 120 30.69 7.25 25.74
C GLU A 120 30.03 6.94 24.38
N PRO A 121 29.12 7.81 23.91
CA PRO A 121 28.56 7.71 22.57
C PRO A 121 29.67 7.75 21.52
N ALA A 122 29.61 6.82 20.57
CA ALA A 122 30.56 6.69 19.47
C ALA A 122 29.83 6.33 18.19
N SER A 123 30.54 6.23 17.08
CA SER A 123 30.04 5.67 15.82
C SER A 123 30.95 4.53 15.34
N ARG A 124 30.40 3.66 14.52
CA ARG A 124 31.14 2.56 13.91
C ARG A 124 30.68 2.29 12.49
N LYS A 125 31.47 1.57 11.72
CA LYS A 125 31.04 1.02 10.44
C LYS A 125 29.90 0.04 10.63
N ALA A 126 28.96 0.05 9.68
CA ALA A 126 27.81 -0.83 9.72
C ALA A 126 28.21 -2.30 9.55
N LEU A 127 27.44 -3.17 10.18
CA LEU A 127 27.51 -4.63 10.07
C LEU A 127 26.31 -5.15 9.32
N PRO A 128 26.35 -6.39 8.79
CA PRO A 128 25.19 -6.98 8.09
C PRO A 128 23.90 -7.00 8.91
N ALA A 129 23.96 -7.05 10.22
CA ALA A 129 22.81 -7.05 11.12
C ALA A 129 22.16 -5.68 11.31
N ASP A 130 22.91 -4.60 11.02
CA ASP A 130 22.37 -3.26 11.17
C ASP A 130 21.38 -2.92 10.07
N HIS A 131 20.42 -2.06 10.39
CA HIS A 131 19.58 -1.42 9.40
C HIS A 131 20.34 -0.31 8.67
N PHE A 132 19.86 0.08 7.51
CA PHE A 132 20.43 1.22 6.80
C PHE A 132 20.31 2.47 7.67
N PRO A 133 21.44 3.12 8.01
CA PRO A 133 21.42 4.27 8.88
C PRO A 133 20.77 5.48 8.22
N SER A 134 20.14 6.32 9.04
CA SER A 134 19.58 7.58 8.55
C SER A 134 20.71 8.53 8.12
N PRO A 135 20.58 9.22 6.97
CA PRO A 135 21.58 10.20 6.55
C PRO A 135 21.68 11.42 7.46
N TYR A 136 20.64 11.67 8.25
CA TYR A 136 20.59 12.77 9.20
C TYR A 136 20.44 12.25 10.64
N PRO A 137 21.09 12.90 11.63
CA PRO A 137 21.02 12.47 13.03
C PRO A 137 19.63 12.65 13.65
N ASN A 138 18.86 13.60 13.17
CA ASN A 138 17.48 13.88 13.61
C ASN A 138 16.69 14.65 12.56
N GLU A 139 15.39 14.81 12.79
CA GLU A 139 14.49 15.53 11.86
C GLU A 139 14.82 17.01 11.70
N THR A 140 15.30 17.66 12.75
CA THR A 140 15.70 19.08 12.68
C THR A 140 16.84 19.27 11.72
N ALA A 141 17.87 18.43 11.78
CA ALA A 141 18.99 18.45 10.84
C ALA A 141 18.55 18.09 9.43
N ALA A 142 17.64 17.13 9.28
CA ALA A 142 17.08 16.77 7.98
C ALA A 142 16.33 17.96 7.34
N ARG A 143 15.49 18.65 8.10
CA ARG A 143 14.77 19.85 7.62
C ARG A 143 15.72 21.00 7.28
N ALA A 144 16.71 21.22 8.10
CA ALA A 144 17.71 22.29 7.86
C ALA A 144 18.48 22.06 6.54
N GLY A 145 18.79 20.79 6.21
CA GLY A 145 19.48 20.43 4.97
C GLY A 145 18.57 20.36 3.72
N ASN A 146 17.23 20.40 3.87
CA ASN A 146 16.27 20.14 2.79
C ASN A 146 15.20 21.22 2.69
N ASN A 147 15.57 22.49 2.80
CA ASN A 147 14.64 23.63 2.65
C ASN A 147 13.39 23.50 3.52
N ASN A 148 13.58 23.15 4.80
CA ASN A 148 12.53 22.88 5.79
C ASN A 148 11.60 21.67 5.47
N ALA A 149 11.83 20.94 4.41
CA ALA A 149 11.14 19.70 4.12
C ALA A 149 11.80 18.52 4.85
N LEU A 150 11.01 17.51 5.22
CA LEU A 150 11.52 16.28 5.81
C LEU A 150 11.50 15.18 4.74
N PRO A 151 12.67 14.69 4.25
CA PRO A 151 12.71 13.54 3.37
C PRO A 151 12.10 12.32 4.06
N PRO A 152 11.06 11.69 3.48
CA PRO A 152 10.44 10.52 4.10
C PRO A 152 11.37 9.30 4.06
N ASP A 153 11.17 8.37 5.01
CA ASP A 153 11.73 7.03 4.95
C ASP A 153 11.13 6.26 3.76
N LEU A 154 11.98 5.63 2.96
CA LEU A 154 11.55 4.94 1.74
C LEU A 154 11.18 3.46 1.94
N SER A 155 11.32 2.90 3.15
CA SER A 155 11.11 1.47 3.41
C SER A 155 9.73 0.97 2.97
N LEU A 156 8.69 1.78 3.13
CA LEU A 156 7.30 1.43 2.81
C LEU A 156 6.67 2.37 1.76
N MET A 157 7.48 3.12 1.03
CA MET A 157 7.00 4.19 0.15
C MET A 157 5.95 3.71 -0.86
N THR A 158 6.18 2.57 -1.50
CA THR A 158 5.26 2.00 -2.50
C THR A 158 3.95 1.46 -1.90
N LYS A 159 3.83 1.37 -0.57
CA LYS A 159 2.59 1.04 0.15
C LYS A 159 1.95 2.26 0.81
N ALA A 160 2.75 3.27 1.11
CA ALA A 160 2.31 4.48 1.79
C ALA A 160 1.77 5.56 0.83
N ARG A 161 1.90 5.35 -0.47
CA ARG A 161 1.40 6.26 -1.51
C ARG A 161 0.41 5.55 -2.41
N GLU A 162 -0.69 6.21 -2.71
CA GLU A 162 -1.61 5.81 -3.76
C GLU A 162 -0.86 5.72 -5.09
N GLY A 163 -1.19 4.73 -5.91
CA GLY A 163 -0.43 4.44 -7.13
C GLY A 163 0.89 3.68 -6.92
N GLY A 164 1.40 3.52 -5.67
CA GLY A 164 2.54 2.66 -5.37
C GLY A 164 3.80 2.91 -6.20
N ALA A 165 4.33 1.86 -6.86
CA ALA A 165 5.51 1.96 -7.71
C ALA A 165 5.29 2.84 -8.96
N PRO A 166 4.15 2.80 -9.67
CA PRO A 166 3.77 3.77 -10.70
C PRO A 166 3.88 5.22 -10.25
N TYR A 167 3.44 5.55 -9.03
CA TYR A 167 3.58 6.89 -8.48
C TYR A 167 5.05 7.30 -8.31
N VAL A 168 5.87 6.43 -7.71
CA VAL A 168 7.31 6.71 -7.52
C VAL A 168 7.99 6.95 -8.88
N TYR A 169 7.74 6.09 -9.86
CA TYR A 169 8.27 6.22 -11.20
C TYR A 169 7.84 7.54 -11.86
N SER A 170 6.55 7.86 -11.78
CA SER A 170 5.99 9.08 -12.36
C SER A 170 6.55 10.33 -11.72
N LEU A 171 6.68 10.34 -10.39
CA LEU A 171 7.27 11.42 -9.63
C LEU A 171 8.72 11.68 -10.07
N LEU A 172 9.54 10.62 -10.20
CA LEU A 172 10.96 10.75 -10.58
C LEU A 172 11.17 11.20 -12.03
N THR A 173 10.23 10.87 -12.92
CA THR A 173 10.29 11.21 -14.35
C THR A 173 9.39 12.37 -14.75
N GLY A 174 8.69 12.99 -13.79
CA GLY A 174 7.64 13.96 -14.04
C GLY A 174 8.03 15.42 -13.80
N TYR A 175 9.25 15.71 -13.41
CA TYR A 175 9.69 17.09 -13.24
C TYR A 175 9.61 17.84 -14.56
N ALA A 176 8.95 18.99 -14.56
CA ALA A 176 8.72 19.79 -15.75
C ALA A 176 8.91 21.28 -15.48
N LYS A 177 9.04 22.06 -16.56
CA LYS A 177 8.94 23.52 -16.46
C LYS A 177 7.47 23.89 -16.32
N GLN A 178 7.16 24.77 -15.39
CA GLN A 178 5.79 25.22 -15.17
C GLN A 178 5.32 26.17 -16.28
N GLU A 179 6.23 27.00 -16.81
CA GLU A 179 5.92 27.92 -17.90
C GLU A 179 5.55 27.14 -19.17
N GLY A 180 4.35 27.41 -19.67
CA GLY A 180 3.81 26.73 -20.85
C GLY A 180 3.31 25.32 -20.60
N TYR A 181 3.29 24.84 -19.34
CA TYR A 181 2.72 23.53 -19.00
C TYR A 181 1.23 23.48 -19.31
N ARG A 182 0.82 22.42 -20.00
CA ARG A 182 -0.57 22.17 -20.40
C ARG A 182 -1.06 20.83 -19.89
N ASN A 183 -2.33 20.82 -19.48
CA ASN A 183 -3.01 19.59 -19.16
C ASN A 183 -3.47 18.84 -20.43
N GLU A 184 -4.09 17.69 -20.26
CA GLU A 184 -4.62 16.85 -21.36
C GLU A 184 -5.67 17.56 -22.22
N GLU A 185 -6.42 18.52 -21.64
CA GLU A 185 -7.38 19.36 -22.38
C GLU A 185 -6.69 20.50 -23.17
N GLY A 186 -5.38 20.63 -23.11
CA GLY A 186 -4.60 21.67 -23.77
C GLY A 186 -4.63 23.04 -23.07
N LYS A 187 -5.25 23.15 -21.88
CA LYS A 187 -5.27 24.36 -21.06
C LYS A 187 -3.89 24.58 -20.45
N GLU A 188 -3.43 25.83 -20.42
CA GLU A 188 -2.14 26.21 -19.87
C GLU A 188 -2.29 26.67 -18.42
N LEU A 189 -1.52 26.05 -17.49
CA LEU A 189 -1.66 26.25 -16.05
C LEU A 189 -1.62 27.72 -15.64
N LEU A 190 -0.60 28.46 -16.01
CA LEU A 190 -0.43 29.86 -15.59
C LEU A 190 -1.37 30.84 -16.31
N LYS A 191 -2.07 30.41 -17.36
CA LYS A 191 -3.11 31.22 -17.99
C LYS A 191 -4.46 31.06 -17.29
N GLU A 192 -4.78 29.82 -16.87
CA GLU A 192 -6.01 29.52 -16.09
C GLU A 192 -5.86 29.97 -14.64
N PHE A 193 -4.68 29.79 -14.04
CA PHE A 193 -4.37 30.09 -12.65
C PHE A 193 -3.07 30.91 -12.54
N PRO A 194 -3.10 32.23 -12.77
CA PRO A 194 -1.90 33.08 -12.73
C PRO A 194 -1.19 33.08 -11.37
N ASP A 195 -1.91 32.83 -10.28
CA ASP A 195 -1.38 32.80 -8.92
C ASP A 195 -0.76 31.44 -8.53
N ALA A 196 -0.92 30.42 -9.37
CA ALA A 196 -0.39 29.07 -9.13
C ALA A 196 1.11 28.94 -9.40
N VAL A 197 1.87 30.04 -9.32
CA VAL A 197 3.32 30.05 -9.56
C VAL A 197 4.02 29.18 -8.51
N THR A 198 4.91 28.30 -8.96
CA THR A 198 5.75 27.45 -8.08
C THR A 198 6.54 28.33 -7.09
N PRO A 199 6.35 28.17 -5.77
CA PRO A 199 7.07 28.94 -4.77
C PRO A 199 8.58 28.73 -4.85
N LYS A 200 9.36 29.73 -4.47
CA LYS A 200 10.82 29.65 -4.44
C LYS A 200 11.28 28.48 -3.53
N GLY A 201 12.16 27.64 -4.06
CA GLY A 201 12.70 26.49 -3.36
C GLY A 201 11.87 25.22 -3.50
N LEU A 202 10.73 25.28 -4.22
CA LEU A 202 9.97 24.11 -4.65
C LEU A 202 10.18 23.85 -6.15
N HIS A 203 9.80 22.66 -6.58
CA HIS A 203 9.92 22.22 -7.96
C HIS A 203 8.56 21.75 -8.48
N PHE A 204 8.19 22.22 -9.67
CA PHE A 204 6.94 21.83 -10.29
C PHE A 204 6.99 20.36 -10.72
N ASN A 205 5.97 19.60 -10.31
CA ASN A 205 5.79 18.21 -10.69
C ASN A 205 4.31 17.85 -10.72
N PRO A 206 3.70 17.60 -11.87
CA PRO A 206 2.27 17.36 -12.01
C PRO A 206 1.78 16.06 -11.36
N TYR A 207 2.69 15.15 -10.99
CA TYR A 207 2.37 13.91 -10.27
C TYR A 207 2.40 14.08 -8.75
N PHE A 208 2.85 15.23 -8.24
CA PHE A 208 2.84 15.49 -6.81
C PHE A 208 1.52 16.12 -6.38
N ALA A 209 1.01 15.73 -5.20
CA ALA A 209 -0.34 16.02 -4.74
C ALA A 209 -0.80 17.50 -4.83
N ASN A 210 0.13 18.46 -4.68
CA ASN A 210 -0.16 19.89 -4.80
C ASN A 210 0.67 20.55 -5.93
N LEU A 211 1.13 19.79 -6.91
CA LEU A 211 1.95 20.18 -8.07
C LEU A 211 3.34 20.71 -7.72
N ASN A 212 3.69 20.94 -6.46
CA ASN A 212 4.94 21.57 -6.04
C ASN A 212 5.64 20.75 -4.96
N ILE A 213 6.80 20.18 -5.25
CA ILE A 213 7.57 19.33 -4.36
C ILE A 213 8.88 19.99 -3.92
N ALA A 214 9.25 19.83 -2.64
CA ALA A 214 10.51 20.36 -2.12
C ALA A 214 11.76 19.56 -2.55
N MET A 215 11.58 18.29 -2.94
CA MET A 215 12.65 17.44 -3.46
C MET A 215 13.10 17.97 -4.83
N PRO A 216 14.38 18.36 -5.03
CA PRO A 216 14.89 18.66 -6.36
C PRO A 216 14.90 17.40 -7.22
N PRO A 217 14.89 17.52 -8.58
CA PRO A 217 15.02 16.37 -9.47
C PRO A 217 16.25 15.52 -9.12
N PRO A 218 16.09 14.28 -8.62
CA PRO A 218 17.23 13.47 -8.20
C PRO A 218 17.91 12.75 -9.37
N LEU A 219 17.16 12.51 -10.45
CA LEU A 219 17.65 11.91 -11.69
C LEU A 219 17.65 12.99 -12.76
N VAL A 220 18.83 13.53 -13.05
CA VAL A 220 18.99 14.73 -13.90
C VAL A 220 19.54 14.44 -15.29
N ALA A 221 20.24 13.30 -15.48
CA ALA A 221 20.88 12.97 -16.74
C ALA A 221 21.03 11.46 -16.97
N ASP A 222 21.06 11.06 -18.22
CA ASP A 222 21.45 9.71 -18.62
C ASP A 222 22.91 9.45 -18.22
N GLY A 223 23.22 8.23 -17.78
CA GLY A 223 24.57 7.85 -17.34
C GLY A 223 24.92 8.34 -15.92
N GLN A 224 23.97 8.87 -15.15
CA GLN A 224 24.20 9.32 -13.77
C GLN A 224 24.62 8.17 -12.84
N VAL A 225 24.10 6.97 -13.07
CA VAL A 225 24.49 5.72 -12.38
C VAL A 225 25.14 4.80 -13.41
N SER A 226 26.18 4.06 -13.02
CA SER A 226 26.88 3.13 -13.95
C SER A 226 26.57 1.69 -13.59
N TYR A 227 25.79 1.01 -14.41
CA TYR A 227 25.41 -0.38 -14.19
C TYR A 227 26.49 -1.36 -14.67
N ALA A 228 26.81 -2.33 -13.79
CA ALA A 228 27.82 -3.35 -14.10
C ALA A 228 27.34 -4.41 -15.11
N ASP A 229 26.02 -4.56 -15.27
CA ASP A 229 25.41 -5.54 -16.19
C ASP A 229 25.29 -5.04 -17.65
N GLY A 230 25.79 -3.84 -17.94
CA GLY A 230 25.73 -3.24 -19.27
C GLY A 230 24.39 -2.63 -19.64
N THR A 231 23.41 -2.62 -18.75
CA THR A 231 22.13 -1.92 -18.98
C THR A 231 22.36 -0.43 -19.15
N LYS A 232 21.72 0.18 -20.15
CA LYS A 232 21.84 1.62 -20.39
C LYS A 232 21.15 2.39 -19.26
N SER A 233 21.93 3.19 -18.54
CA SER A 233 21.44 4.04 -17.45
C SER A 233 20.81 5.30 -18.03
N THR A 234 19.52 5.26 -18.31
CA THR A 234 18.72 6.46 -18.63
C THR A 234 17.95 6.91 -17.41
N VAL A 235 17.50 8.16 -17.37
CA VAL A 235 16.60 8.65 -16.31
C VAL A 235 15.39 7.75 -16.16
N ASP A 236 14.78 7.34 -17.28
CA ASP A 236 13.65 6.41 -17.33
C ASP A 236 13.98 5.04 -16.72
N GLN A 237 15.11 4.44 -17.13
CA GLN A 237 15.53 3.13 -16.61
C GLN A 237 15.87 3.20 -15.11
N ASN A 238 16.59 4.23 -14.67
CA ASN A 238 16.94 4.42 -13.27
C ASN A 238 15.69 4.58 -12.39
N ALA A 239 14.69 5.32 -12.87
CA ALA A 239 13.42 5.48 -12.17
C ALA A 239 12.62 4.17 -12.08
N LYS A 240 12.59 3.36 -13.15
CA LYS A 240 11.97 2.03 -13.15
C LYS A 240 12.67 1.08 -12.17
N ASP A 241 13.99 1.07 -12.19
CA ASP A 241 14.79 0.16 -11.38
C ASP A 241 14.68 0.51 -9.89
N VAL A 242 14.76 1.80 -9.52
CA VAL A 242 14.57 2.19 -8.12
C VAL A 242 13.13 1.99 -7.64
N ALA A 243 12.12 2.18 -8.49
CA ALA A 243 10.74 1.86 -8.15
C ALA A 243 10.57 0.35 -7.86
N ALA A 244 11.18 -0.53 -8.66
CA ALA A 244 11.21 -1.98 -8.42
C ALA A 244 11.91 -2.33 -7.10
N PHE A 245 13.03 -1.68 -6.78
CA PHE A 245 13.73 -1.83 -5.50
C PHE A 245 12.84 -1.42 -4.33
N LEU A 246 12.13 -0.30 -4.42
CA LEU A 246 11.22 0.17 -3.37
C LEU A 246 9.97 -0.71 -3.21
N VAL A 247 9.55 -1.47 -4.23
CA VAL A 247 8.57 -2.54 -4.05
C VAL A 247 9.14 -3.65 -3.18
N TRP A 248 10.38 -4.06 -3.46
CA TRP A 248 11.03 -5.10 -2.65
C TRP A 248 11.25 -4.64 -1.20
N THR A 249 11.68 -3.40 -0.94
CA THR A 249 11.84 -2.90 0.43
C THR A 249 10.53 -2.93 1.22
N ALA A 250 9.42 -2.60 0.56
CA ALA A 250 8.10 -2.58 1.18
C ALA A 250 7.48 -3.97 1.35
N GLU A 251 7.92 -4.96 0.56
CA GLU A 251 7.35 -6.30 0.57
C GLU A 251 8.40 -7.41 0.29
N PRO A 252 9.44 -7.55 1.12
CA PRO A 252 10.53 -8.51 0.87
C PRO A 252 10.07 -9.97 0.83
N LYS A 253 8.88 -10.28 1.37
CA LYS A 253 8.27 -11.62 1.39
C LYS A 253 7.20 -11.84 0.31
N LEU A 254 7.10 -10.98 -0.70
CA LEU A 254 6.09 -11.07 -1.75
C LEU A 254 6.05 -12.45 -2.41
N GLU A 255 7.19 -12.96 -2.87
CA GLU A 255 7.27 -14.27 -3.53
C GLU A 255 6.83 -15.43 -2.61
N THR A 256 7.24 -15.39 -1.35
CA THR A 256 6.83 -16.38 -0.33
C THR A 256 5.32 -16.27 -0.07
N ARG A 257 4.79 -15.05 0.05
CA ARG A 257 3.36 -14.82 0.27
C ARG A 257 2.53 -15.33 -0.91
N HIS A 258 2.97 -15.09 -2.15
CA HIS A 258 2.29 -15.59 -3.35
C HIS A 258 2.28 -17.11 -3.41
N GLY A 259 3.44 -17.75 -3.17
CA GLY A 259 3.58 -19.21 -3.20
C GLY A 259 2.75 -19.89 -2.10
N VAL A 260 2.89 -19.46 -0.85
CA VAL A 260 2.15 -20.03 0.29
C VAL A 260 0.66 -19.70 0.15
N GLY A 261 0.32 -18.49 -0.27
CA GLY A 261 -1.07 -18.05 -0.45
C GLY A 261 -1.84 -18.93 -1.45
N LEU A 262 -1.22 -19.29 -2.57
CA LEU A 262 -1.83 -20.21 -3.54
C LEU A 262 -2.12 -21.59 -2.94
N VAL A 263 -1.16 -22.16 -2.20
CA VAL A 263 -1.34 -23.45 -1.52
C VAL A 263 -2.48 -23.38 -0.49
N VAL A 264 -2.54 -22.30 0.30
CA VAL A 264 -3.61 -22.08 1.28
C VAL A 264 -4.98 -21.94 0.60
N LEU A 265 -5.08 -21.23 -0.52
CA LEU A 265 -6.33 -21.11 -1.27
C LEU A 265 -6.82 -22.46 -1.79
N ILE A 266 -5.93 -23.27 -2.36
CA ILE A 266 -6.27 -24.63 -2.83
C ILE A 266 -6.73 -25.51 -1.64
N PHE A 267 -6.01 -25.48 -0.52
CA PHE A 267 -6.39 -26.21 0.69
C PHE A 267 -7.77 -25.80 1.20
N LEU A 268 -8.03 -24.50 1.30
CA LEU A 268 -9.33 -23.98 1.77
C LEU A 268 -10.47 -24.36 0.83
N LEU A 269 -10.23 -24.35 -0.48
CA LEU A 269 -11.22 -24.77 -1.47
C LEU A 269 -11.60 -26.25 -1.26
N ILE A 270 -10.62 -27.14 -1.14
CA ILE A 270 -10.85 -28.57 -0.88
C ILE A 270 -11.57 -28.75 0.46
N ALA A 271 -11.10 -28.10 1.52
CA ALA A 271 -11.72 -28.16 2.84
C ALA A 271 -13.18 -27.68 2.83
N THR A 272 -13.49 -26.61 2.09
CA THR A 272 -14.85 -26.10 1.94
C THR A 272 -15.76 -27.10 1.22
N VAL A 273 -15.27 -27.75 0.15
CA VAL A 273 -16.04 -28.79 -0.54
C VAL A 273 -16.33 -29.96 0.38
N LEU A 274 -15.33 -30.46 1.11
CA LEU A 274 -15.51 -31.56 2.06
C LEU A 274 -16.46 -31.20 3.21
N ALA A 275 -16.34 -29.99 3.75
CA ALA A 275 -17.25 -29.47 4.78
C ALA A 275 -18.69 -29.37 4.26
N TYR A 276 -18.87 -28.89 3.03
CA TYR A 276 -20.19 -28.82 2.39
C TYR A 276 -20.79 -30.21 2.16
N MET A 277 -19.98 -31.18 1.69
CA MET A 277 -20.43 -32.58 1.54
C MET A 277 -20.85 -33.18 2.86
N SER A 278 -20.07 -32.96 3.94
CA SER A 278 -20.42 -33.40 5.29
C SER A 278 -21.69 -32.74 5.80
N TYR A 279 -21.82 -31.42 5.60
CA TYR A 279 -23.03 -30.67 5.94
C TYR A 279 -24.26 -31.25 5.25
N THR A 280 -24.19 -31.45 3.92
CA THR A 280 -25.34 -32.00 3.16
C THR A 280 -25.70 -33.41 3.59
N ALA A 281 -24.71 -34.28 3.89
CA ALA A 281 -24.95 -35.64 4.38
C ALA A 281 -25.65 -35.65 5.75
N ILE A 282 -25.18 -34.86 6.70
CA ILE A 282 -25.78 -34.77 8.07
C ILE A 282 -27.21 -34.22 8.01
N TRP A 283 -27.39 -33.11 7.27
CA TRP A 283 -28.70 -32.47 7.18
C TRP A 283 -29.71 -33.25 6.36
N ALA A 284 -29.27 -34.03 5.36
CA ALA A 284 -30.17 -34.92 4.61
C ALA A 284 -30.87 -35.94 5.53
N GLU A 285 -30.12 -36.52 6.49
CA GLU A 285 -30.67 -37.45 7.46
C GLU A 285 -31.59 -36.72 8.46
N ALA A 286 -31.14 -35.60 9.02
CA ALA A 286 -31.96 -34.81 9.96
C ALA A 286 -33.27 -34.34 9.31
N LYS A 287 -33.23 -33.91 8.05
CA LYS A 287 -34.44 -33.51 7.31
C LYS A 287 -35.41 -34.69 7.04
N ARG A 288 -34.91 -35.93 6.89
CA ARG A 288 -35.75 -37.11 6.76
C ARG A 288 -36.41 -37.49 8.07
N GLN A 289 -35.76 -37.30 9.21
CA GLN A 289 -36.26 -37.68 10.53
C GLN A 289 -37.19 -36.64 11.14
N VAL A 290 -37.11 -35.37 10.75
CA VAL A 290 -37.96 -34.29 11.23
C VAL A 290 -39.14 -34.14 10.30
N ALA A 291 -40.28 -34.79 10.64
CA ALA A 291 -41.54 -34.50 9.98
C ALA A 291 -41.97 -33.04 10.30
N PRO A 292 -42.39 -32.25 9.33
CA PRO A 292 -42.92 -30.91 9.58
C PRO A 292 -44.12 -31.02 10.55
N VAL A 293 -44.07 -30.27 11.65
CA VAL A 293 -45.14 -30.25 12.66
C VAL A 293 -45.82 -28.88 12.63
N GLY A 294 -47.12 -28.88 12.86
CA GLY A 294 -47.89 -27.63 12.95
C GLY A 294 -48.31 -27.04 11.58
N PRO A 295 -48.25 -25.73 11.38
CA PRO A 295 -48.80 -25.09 10.19
C PRO A 295 -48.18 -25.50 8.86
N LEU A 296 -46.94 -26.00 8.87
CA LEU A 296 -46.14 -26.40 7.71
C LEU A 296 -46.24 -27.93 7.43
N ASP A 297 -46.98 -28.69 8.22
CA ASP A 297 -47.25 -30.10 7.98
C ASP A 297 -48.10 -30.22 6.70
N PRO A 298 -47.70 -31.04 5.73
CA PRO A 298 -48.49 -31.26 4.51
C PRO A 298 -49.96 -31.59 4.74
N ASP A 299 -50.22 -32.46 5.73
CA ASP A 299 -51.61 -32.87 6.09
C ASP A 299 -52.40 -31.68 6.66
N ASN A 300 -51.78 -30.82 7.44
CA ASN A 300 -52.39 -29.61 7.96
C ASN A 300 -52.56 -28.51 6.88
N MET A 301 -51.67 -28.46 5.91
CA MET A 301 -51.82 -27.56 4.75
C MET A 301 -52.97 -27.99 3.85
N GLU A 302 -53.14 -29.29 3.58
CA GLU A 302 -54.23 -29.84 2.80
C GLU A 302 -55.58 -29.59 3.50
N LYS A 303 -55.71 -29.90 4.79
CA LYS A 303 -56.90 -29.62 5.60
C LYS A 303 -57.27 -28.13 5.62
N ARG A 304 -56.28 -27.25 5.62
CA ARG A 304 -56.51 -25.81 5.53
C ARG A 304 -56.94 -25.35 4.14
N ALA A 305 -56.42 -25.98 3.12
CA ALA A 305 -56.84 -25.72 1.76
C ALA A 305 -58.33 -26.15 1.54
N GLU A 306 -58.69 -27.34 2.02
CA GLU A 306 -60.06 -27.84 2.04
C GLU A 306 -61.02 -26.94 2.81
N ALA A 307 -60.62 -26.56 4.05
CA ALA A 307 -61.43 -25.67 4.86
C ALA A 307 -61.60 -24.26 4.28
N ARG A 308 -60.67 -23.80 3.46
CA ARG A 308 -60.82 -22.55 2.70
C ARG A 308 -61.77 -22.66 1.51
N VAL A 309 -61.74 -23.78 0.81
CA VAL A 309 -62.69 -24.06 -0.28
C VAL A 309 -64.13 -24.17 0.31
N ASP A 310 -64.34 -24.89 1.42
CA ASP A 310 -65.62 -25.03 2.08
C ASP A 310 -66.14 -23.71 2.65
N ALA A 311 -65.22 -22.81 3.08
CA ALA A 311 -65.55 -21.46 3.56
C ALA A 311 -65.82 -20.45 2.44
N GLY A 312 -65.76 -20.85 1.16
CA GLY A 312 -66.02 -19.98 0.02
C GLY A 312 -64.94 -18.87 -0.18
N ILE A 313 -63.78 -19.03 0.44
CA ILE A 313 -62.65 -18.13 0.26
C ILE A 313 -61.82 -18.58 -0.93
N ALA A 314 -62.37 -18.32 -2.14
CA ALA A 314 -61.64 -18.55 -3.36
C ALA A 314 -60.64 -17.41 -3.57
N GLY A 315 -59.33 -17.77 -3.76
CA GLY A 315 -58.29 -16.83 -4.25
C GLY A 315 -57.19 -16.47 -3.24
N GLY A 316 -56.46 -17.45 -2.72
CA GLY A 316 -55.10 -17.23 -2.22
C GLY A 316 -54.10 -17.86 -3.18
N PRO A 317 -52.85 -17.35 -3.30
CA PRO A 317 -51.86 -17.87 -4.24
C PRO A 317 -51.61 -19.36 -3.97
N GLU A 318 -51.50 -20.15 -5.03
CA GLU A 318 -51.12 -21.55 -4.96
C GLU A 318 -49.79 -21.70 -4.18
N PRO A 319 -49.71 -22.65 -3.20
CA PRO A 319 -48.48 -22.89 -2.50
C PRO A 319 -47.49 -23.59 -3.46
N GLY A 320 -46.48 -22.82 -3.89
CA GLY A 320 -45.14 -23.36 -4.17
C GLY A 320 -44.91 -24.05 -5.47
N ALA A 321 -44.75 -23.28 -6.54
CA ALA A 321 -43.73 -23.56 -7.54
C ALA A 321 -42.48 -22.70 -7.15
N GLY A 322 -41.60 -23.25 -6.40
CA GLY A 322 -40.29 -22.69 -6.01
C GLY A 322 -39.23 -23.75 -6.25
N HIS A 323 -38.44 -23.52 -7.29
CA HIS A 323 -37.27 -24.30 -7.72
C HIS A 323 -36.19 -24.38 -6.66
#